data_5a711dbe5d46dcfd4245cb3791b8ab8b
#
_entry.id   5a711dbe5d46dcfd4245cb3791b8ab8b
#
_cell.length_a   1.000
_cell.length_b   1.000
_cell.length_c   1.000
_cell.angle_alpha   90.00
_cell.angle_beta   90.00
_cell.angle_gamma   90.00
#
_symmetry.space_group_name_H-M   'P 1'
#
loop_
_entity.id
_entity.type
_entity.pdbx_description
1 polymer ?
#
loop_
_entity_poly.entity_id
_entity_poly.type
_entity_poly.pdbx_seq_one_letter_code
_entity_poly.pdbx_strand_id
1 'polypeptide(L)'
;MVERIQKAGHAKHSDVERVLRDTPRHEFVPDADLAVAYDPWQAVVTHRFEDGRSLSCASAPWLVAAMLDQLDVQPGNRILEIGVGTGYNASLLAQLTGRADLVTTIDVDPDVTAKASQALAAAGYGDVHVITGDGGLGYPDHAPYDRMIATVSPWDIPAQWWKQLAPGETAGRPVAVPCQVSLLSFSRPGWR
;
A
#
# COMPACT_ATOMS: atom_id res chain seq x y z
N MET A 1 -2.34 15.64 -11.34
CA MET A 1 -2.46 14.20 -11.10
C MET A 1 -3.87 13.85 -10.63
N VAL A 2 -4.28 14.22 -9.43
CA VAL A 2 -5.53 13.77 -8.78
C VAL A 2 -6.78 14.05 -9.60
N GLU A 3 -6.95 15.23 -10.17
CA GLU A 3 -8.11 15.57 -11.03
C GLU A 3 -8.26 14.64 -12.25
N ARG A 4 -7.13 14.19 -12.85
CA ARG A 4 -7.16 13.23 -13.97
C ARG A 4 -7.61 11.85 -13.48
N ILE A 5 -7.19 11.45 -12.30
CA ILE A 5 -7.57 10.18 -11.65
C ILE A 5 -9.08 10.18 -11.34
N GLN A 6 -9.60 11.29 -10.79
CA GLN A 6 -11.03 11.45 -10.49
C GLN A 6 -11.90 11.44 -11.75
N LYS A 7 -11.48 12.14 -12.81
CA LYS A 7 -12.19 12.10 -14.10
C LYS A 7 -12.27 10.71 -14.71
N ALA A 8 -11.32 9.84 -14.37
CA ALA A 8 -11.32 8.43 -14.78
C ALA A 8 -12.11 7.51 -13.84
N GLY A 9 -12.71 8.04 -12.76
CA GLY A 9 -13.58 7.29 -11.84
C GLY A 9 -12.84 6.58 -10.70
N HIS A 10 -11.60 7.02 -10.38
CA HIS A 10 -10.84 6.58 -9.21
C HIS A 10 -10.72 7.73 -8.20
N ALA A 11 -10.17 7.47 -7.01
CA ALA A 11 -10.16 8.40 -5.87
C ALA A 11 -11.59 8.90 -5.56
N LYS A 12 -12.50 7.95 -5.40
CA LYS A 12 -13.94 8.21 -5.19
C LYS A 12 -14.22 8.71 -3.78
N HIS A 13 -13.46 8.23 -2.79
CA HIS A 13 -13.57 8.64 -1.42
C HIS A 13 -12.81 9.96 -1.22
N SER A 14 -13.44 10.93 -0.57
CA SER A 14 -12.86 12.25 -0.30
C SER A 14 -11.54 12.17 0.48
N ASP A 15 -11.43 11.19 1.38
CA ASP A 15 -10.21 10.98 2.15
C ASP A 15 -9.06 10.45 1.29
N VAL A 16 -9.36 9.56 0.32
CA VAL A 16 -8.36 9.09 -0.65
C VAL A 16 -7.91 10.25 -1.54
N GLU A 17 -8.84 11.08 -2.02
CA GLU A 17 -8.49 12.30 -2.76
C GLU A 17 -7.57 13.21 -1.94
N ARG A 18 -7.95 13.49 -0.70
CA ARG A 18 -7.20 14.36 0.21
C ARG A 18 -5.77 13.87 0.42
N VAL A 19 -5.58 12.61 0.80
CA VAL A 19 -4.23 12.10 1.07
C VAL A 19 -3.34 12.06 -0.18
N LEU A 20 -3.92 11.83 -1.37
CA LEU A 20 -3.18 11.91 -2.64
C LEU A 20 -2.76 13.34 -3.00
N ARG A 21 -3.50 14.37 -2.55
CA ARG A 21 -3.14 15.78 -2.74
C ARG A 21 -2.10 16.24 -1.73
N ASP A 22 -2.24 15.80 -0.49
CA ASP A 22 -1.45 16.28 0.64
C ASP A 22 -0.06 15.59 0.71
N THR A 23 0.11 14.43 0.06
CA THR A 23 1.38 13.70 0.09
C THR A 23 2.22 14.00 -1.15
N PRO A 24 3.38 14.64 -1.01
CA PRO A 24 4.26 14.96 -2.14
C PRO A 24 4.96 13.69 -2.66
N ARG A 25 4.36 13.06 -3.68
CA ARG A 25 4.83 11.79 -4.23
C ARG A 25 6.29 11.79 -4.68
N HIS A 26 6.79 12.93 -5.18
CA HIS A 26 8.16 13.05 -5.66
C HIS A 26 9.22 12.83 -4.55
N GLU A 27 8.87 13.05 -3.28
CA GLU A 27 9.76 12.76 -2.15
C GLU A 27 10.03 11.25 -1.99
N PHE A 28 9.13 10.41 -2.48
CA PHE A 28 9.26 8.96 -2.46
C PHE A 28 9.86 8.37 -3.75
N VAL A 29 10.08 9.20 -4.77
CA VAL A 29 10.71 8.83 -6.04
C VAL A 29 11.66 9.95 -6.49
N PRO A 30 12.68 10.30 -5.68
CA PRO A 30 13.48 11.50 -5.88
C PRO A 30 14.28 11.51 -7.19
N ASP A 31 14.56 10.33 -7.75
CA ASP A 31 15.32 10.20 -9.00
C ASP A 31 14.44 10.35 -10.25
N ALA A 32 13.12 10.49 -10.09
CA ALA A 32 12.21 10.64 -11.21
C ALA A 32 11.90 12.11 -11.51
N ASP A 33 11.80 12.45 -12.81
CA ASP A 33 11.27 13.75 -13.20
C ASP A 33 9.88 13.98 -12.63
N LEU A 34 9.56 15.20 -12.23
CA LEU A 34 8.25 15.56 -11.67
C LEU A 34 7.09 15.18 -12.63
N ALA A 35 7.29 15.34 -13.93
CA ALA A 35 6.29 14.95 -14.91
C ALA A 35 5.99 13.45 -14.87
N VAL A 36 7.01 12.63 -14.66
CA VAL A 36 6.90 11.16 -14.53
C VAL A 36 6.34 10.78 -13.15
N ALA A 37 6.84 11.38 -12.09
CA ALA A 37 6.36 11.13 -10.71
C ALA A 37 4.86 11.39 -10.56
N TYR A 38 4.33 12.40 -11.26
CA TYR A 38 2.92 12.82 -11.20
C TYR A 38 2.10 12.43 -12.44
N ASP A 39 2.63 11.56 -13.34
CA ASP A 39 1.77 10.97 -14.38
C ASP A 39 0.82 9.96 -13.74
N PRO A 40 -0.50 10.14 -13.86
CA PRO A 40 -1.45 9.25 -13.20
C PRO A 40 -1.40 7.81 -13.68
N TRP A 41 -0.93 7.56 -14.89
CA TRP A 41 -1.03 6.27 -15.58
C TRP A 41 0.28 5.49 -15.64
N GLN A 42 1.39 6.10 -15.21
CA GLN A 42 2.71 5.51 -15.31
C GLN A 42 3.26 5.13 -13.94
N ALA A 43 3.77 3.89 -13.83
CA ALA A 43 4.57 3.48 -12.70
C ALA A 43 6.01 4.01 -12.84
N VAL A 44 6.65 4.34 -11.72
CA VAL A 44 8.06 4.73 -11.68
C VAL A 44 8.88 3.52 -11.28
N VAL A 45 9.72 3.02 -12.18
CA VAL A 45 10.63 1.92 -11.87
C VAL A 45 11.73 2.42 -10.93
N THR A 46 11.86 1.80 -9.77
CA THR A 46 12.81 2.17 -8.71
C THR A 46 13.98 1.20 -8.58
N HIS A 47 13.80 -0.03 -9.03
CA HIS A 47 14.88 -1.03 -9.06
C HIS A 47 14.74 -1.93 -10.30
N ARG A 48 15.89 -2.33 -10.88
CA ARG A 48 15.96 -3.24 -12.02
C ARG A 48 16.90 -4.39 -11.72
N PHE A 49 16.61 -5.54 -12.32
CA PHE A 49 17.55 -6.64 -12.42
C PHE A 49 18.70 -6.27 -13.37
N GLU A 50 19.80 -7.00 -13.30
CA GLU A 50 20.95 -6.84 -14.21
C GLU A 50 20.56 -6.99 -15.71
N ASP A 51 19.54 -7.80 -16.00
CA ASP A 51 18.99 -8.00 -17.34
C ASP A 51 18.03 -6.88 -17.80
N GLY A 52 17.88 -5.82 -16.99
CA GLY A 52 17.05 -4.65 -17.29
C GLY A 52 15.56 -4.79 -16.97
N ARG A 53 15.07 -5.98 -16.56
CA ARG A 53 13.68 -6.16 -16.11
C ARG A 53 13.42 -5.36 -14.84
N SER A 54 12.20 -4.84 -14.70
CA SER A 54 11.78 -4.16 -13.47
C SER A 54 11.70 -5.14 -12.31
N LEU A 55 12.38 -4.84 -11.21
CA LEU A 55 12.30 -5.59 -9.95
C LEU A 55 11.31 -4.92 -9.00
N SER A 56 11.37 -3.61 -8.88
CA SER A 56 10.48 -2.83 -8.02
C SER A 56 10.05 -1.54 -8.71
N CYS A 57 8.87 -1.05 -8.36
CA CYS A 57 8.36 0.22 -8.86
C CYS A 57 7.43 0.88 -7.83
N ALA A 58 7.36 2.21 -7.88
CA ALA A 58 6.23 2.92 -7.32
C ALA A 58 5.05 2.81 -8.28
N SER A 59 3.99 2.13 -7.87
CA SER A 59 2.79 1.89 -8.68
C SER A 59 2.21 3.17 -9.27
N ALA A 60 1.56 3.07 -10.44
CA ALA A 60 0.88 4.20 -11.05
C ALA A 60 -0.15 4.81 -10.08
N PRO A 61 -0.23 6.14 -9.96
CA PRO A 61 -1.11 6.80 -8.99
C PRO A 61 -2.59 6.41 -9.08
N TRP A 62 -3.11 6.15 -10.29
CA TRP A 62 -4.48 5.69 -10.45
C TRP A 62 -4.74 4.33 -9.80
N LEU A 63 -3.75 3.42 -9.88
CA LEU A 63 -3.86 2.10 -9.28
C LEU A 63 -3.83 2.19 -7.75
N VAL A 64 -2.92 3.01 -7.20
CA VAL A 64 -2.87 3.30 -5.77
C VAL A 64 -4.23 3.85 -5.29
N ALA A 65 -4.78 4.85 -6.01
CA ALA A 65 -6.09 5.42 -5.68
C ALA A 65 -7.20 4.37 -5.69
N ALA A 66 -7.25 3.51 -6.72
CA ALA A 66 -8.25 2.47 -6.83
C ALA A 66 -8.14 1.40 -5.74
N MET A 67 -6.90 1.05 -5.33
CA MET A 67 -6.67 0.11 -4.24
C MET A 67 -7.09 0.69 -2.89
N LEU A 68 -6.81 1.98 -2.64
CA LEU A 68 -7.22 2.66 -1.41
C LEU A 68 -8.74 2.87 -1.33
N ASP A 69 -9.40 3.22 -2.45
CA ASP A 69 -10.86 3.26 -2.54
C ASP A 69 -11.47 1.89 -2.16
N GLN A 70 -10.89 0.80 -2.68
CA GLN A 70 -11.38 -0.55 -2.42
C GLN A 70 -11.10 -1.02 -0.99
N LEU A 71 -9.96 -0.59 -0.42
CA LEU A 71 -9.56 -0.96 0.94
C LEU A 71 -10.47 -0.34 1.99
N ASP A 72 -11.09 0.80 1.70
CA ASP A 72 -12.03 1.51 2.57
C ASP A 72 -11.48 1.68 3.99
N VAL A 73 -10.31 2.31 4.09
CA VAL A 73 -9.64 2.55 5.37
C VAL A 73 -10.44 3.52 6.21
N GLN A 74 -10.70 3.15 7.45
CA GLN A 74 -11.33 4.03 8.43
C GLN A 74 -10.31 4.54 9.45
N PRO A 75 -10.48 5.75 10.00
CA PRO A 75 -9.64 6.23 11.10
C PRO A 75 -9.57 5.22 12.25
N GLY A 76 -8.35 4.97 12.73
CA GLY A 76 -8.09 3.98 13.79
C GLY A 76 -7.94 2.54 13.31
N ASN A 77 -8.12 2.25 12.01
CA ASN A 77 -7.86 0.91 11.48
C ASN A 77 -6.38 0.54 11.60
N ARG A 78 -6.12 -0.69 12.00
CA ARG A 78 -4.79 -1.30 11.95
C ARG A 78 -4.59 -1.97 10.60
N ILE A 79 -3.52 -1.60 9.90
CA ILE A 79 -3.27 -2.01 8.52
C ILE A 79 -2.01 -2.86 8.41
N LEU A 80 -2.08 -3.92 7.61
CA LEU A 80 -0.91 -4.62 7.10
C LEU A 80 -0.78 -4.39 5.60
N GLU A 81 0.36 -3.83 5.19
CA GLU A 81 0.76 -3.71 3.79
C GLU A 81 1.83 -4.75 3.45
N ILE A 82 1.67 -5.45 2.33
CA ILE A 82 2.66 -6.36 1.77
C ILE A 82 3.27 -5.72 0.52
N GLY A 83 4.56 -5.43 0.59
CA GLY A 83 5.31 -4.71 -0.43
C GLY A 83 5.42 -3.21 -0.09
N VAL A 84 6.45 -2.82 0.69
CA VAL A 84 6.64 -1.41 1.07
C VAL A 84 7.07 -0.54 -0.13
N GLY A 85 7.84 -1.10 -1.04
CA GLY A 85 8.38 -0.38 -2.18
C GLY A 85 9.10 0.91 -1.76
N THR A 86 8.58 2.06 -2.17
CA THR A 86 9.16 3.37 -1.82
C THR A 86 8.66 3.93 -0.47
N GLY A 87 7.66 3.32 0.16
CA GLY A 87 6.99 3.84 1.34
C GLY A 87 5.83 4.81 1.02
N TYR A 88 5.62 5.17 -0.25
CA TYR A 88 4.57 6.11 -0.62
C TYR A 88 3.18 5.64 -0.20
N ASN A 89 2.81 4.39 -0.49
CA ASN A 89 1.49 3.88 -0.11
C ASN A 89 1.34 3.77 1.43
N ALA A 90 2.40 3.37 2.14
CA ALA A 90 2.41 3.35 3.61
C ALA A 90 2.16 4.74 4.21
N SER A 91 2.70 5.82 3.60
CA SER A 91 2.44 7.19 4.05
C SER A 91 0.97 7.62 3.84
N LEU A 92 0.34 7.20 2.74
CA LEU A 92 -1.08 7.44 2.50
C LEU A 92 -1.94 6.68 3.51
N LEU A 93 -1.60 5.42 3.81
CA LEU A 93 -2.27 4.61 4.83
C LEU A 93 -2.16 5.25 6.22
N ALA A 94 -0.98 5.76 6.59
CA ALA A 94 -0.77 6.46 7.86
C ALA A 94 -1.69 7.68 8.01
N GLN A 95 -1.88 8.44 6.94
CA GLN A 95 -2.82 9.57 6.96
C GLN A 95 -4.28 9.12 7.02
N LEU A 96 -4.65 8.06 6.30
CA LEU A 96 -6.03 7.54 6.30
C LEU A 96 -6.41 6.97 7.67
N THR A 97 -5.49 6.26 8.34
CA THR A 97 -5.73 5.75 9.70
C THR A 97 -5.72 6.85 10.76
N GLY A 98 -5.09 8.00 10.46
CA GLY A 98 -4.85 9.10 11.39
C GLY A 98 -3.68 8.86 12.35
N ARG A 99 -3.01 7.70 12.29
CA ARG A 99 -1.90 7.30 13.15
C ARG A 99 -0.93 6.40 12.39
N ALA A 100 0.34 6.82 12.31
CA ALA A 100 1.38 6.09 11.59
C ALA A 100 1.73 4.73 12.23
N ASP A 101 1.69 4.64 13.56
CA ASP A 101 1.95 3.43 14.35
C ASP A 101 0.88 2.32 14.19
N LEU A 102 -0.22 2.60 13.50
CA LEU A 102 -1.21 1.60 13.12
C LEU A 102 -0.91 0.92 11.79
N VAL A 103 0.11 1.38 11.07
CA VAL A 103 0.52 0.81 9.78
C VAL A 103 1.76 -0.05 9.96
N THR A 104 1.65 -1.31 9.57
CA THR A 104 2.78 -2.24 9.41
C THR A 104 2.94 -2.52 7.93
N THR A 105 4.16 -2.41 7.43
CA THR A 105 4.49 -2.72 6.04
C THR A 105 5.68 -3.66 5.96
N ILE A 106 5.64 -4.63 5.05
CA ILE A 106 6.65 -5.68 4.91
C ILE A 106 7.20 -5.69 3.50
N ASP A 107 8.52 -5.87 3.39
CA ASP A 107 9.16 -6.22 2.13
C ASP A 107 10.28 -7.23 2.39
N VAL A 108 10.54 -8.08 1.40
CA VAL A 108 11.57 -9.12 1.51
C VAL A 108 12.98 -8.55 1.35
N ASP A 109 13.10 -7.42 0.67
CA ASP A 109 14.39 -6.81 0.33
C ASP A 109 14.82 -5.81 1.42
N PRO A 110 15.96 -6.07 2.13
CA PRO A 110 16.44 -5.18 3.18
C PRO A 110 16.87 -3.79 2.67
N ASP A 111 17.32 -3.66 1.42
CA ASP A 111 17.68 -2.36 0.85
C ASP A 111 16.43 -1.53 0.56
N VAL A 112 15.35 -2.18 0.12
CA VAL A 112 14.05 -1.54 -0.10
C VAL A 112 13.48 -1.06 1.22
N THR A 113 13.46 -1.90 2.26
CA THR A 113 12.92 -1.53 3.58
C THR A 113 13.73 -0.40 4.23
N ALA A 114 15.05 -0.42 4.10
CA ALA A 114 15.90 0.65 4.64
C ALA A 114 15.64 2.00 3.96
N LYS A 115 15.52 2.03 2.62
CA LYS A 115 15.19 3.24 1.86
C LYS A 115 13.80 3.76 2.18
N ALA A 116 12.80 2.86 2.25
CA ALA A 116 11.43 3.20 2.61
C ALA A 116 11.33 3.81 4.02
N SER A 117 12.04 3.21 5.01
CA SER A 117 12.11 3.77 6.37
C SER A 117 12.67 5.18 6.39
N GLN A 118 13.73 5.44 5.62
CA GLN A 118 14.33 6.78 5.53
C GLN A 118 13.36 7.77 4.89
N ALA A 119 12.70 7.39 3.79
CA ALA A 119 11.73 8.24 3.11
C ALA A 119 10.51 8.56 4.00
N LEU A 120 9.98 7.55 4.69
CA LEU A 120 8.88 7.72 5.64
C LEU A 120 9.26 8.64 6.80
N ALA A 121 10.44 8.46 7.38
CA ALA A 121 10.93 9.32 8.46
C ALA A 121 11.11 10.77 7.99
N ALA A 122 11.69 10.97 6.81
CA ALA A 122 11.86 12.30 6.22
C ALA A 122 10.53 13.01 5.94
N ALA A 123 9.50 12.24 5.56
CA ALA A 123 8.15 12.75 5.30
C ALA A 123 7.28 12.86 6.56
N GLY A 124 7.82 12.59 7.77
CA GLY A 124 7.09 12.72 9.04
C GLY A 124 6.26 11.48 9.44
N TYR A 125 6.49 10.33 8.81
CA TYR A 125 5.81 9.07 9.11
C TYR A 125 6.75 8.01 9.72
N GLY A 126 7.73 8.43 10.50
CA GLY A 126 8.74 7.54 11.10
C GLY A 126 8.20 6.49 12.06
N ASP A 127 6.95 6.64 12.53
CA ASP A 127 6.28 5.67 13.41
C ASP A 127 5.62 4.51 12.62
N VAL A 128 5.65 4.51 11.29
CA VAL A 128 5.25 3.35 10.48
C VAL A 128 6.21 2.19 10.74
N HIS A 129 5.66 1.01 11.04
CA HIS A 129 6.45 -0.19 11.26
C HIS A 129 6.89 -0.81 9.95
N VAL A 130 8.13 -0.59 9.54
CA VAL A 130 8.72 -1.17 8.34
C VAL A 130 9.50 -2.43 8.71
N ILE A 131 9.06 -3.57 8.17
CA ILE A 131 9.59 -4.89 8.50
C ILE A 131 10.28 -5.50 7.30
N THR A 132 11.50 -6.00 7.49
CA THR A 132 12.16 -6.84 6.48
C THR A 132 11.79 -8.30 6.73
N GLY A 133 11.11 -8.94 5.77
CA GLY A 133 10.67 -10.33 5.96
C GLY A 133 9.80 -10.85 4.84
N ASP A 134 9.42 -12.13 4.95
CA ASP A 134 8.51 -12.77 4.02
C ASP A 134 7.07 -12.30 4.24
N GLY A 135 6.58 -11.49 3.33
CA GLY A 135 5.20 -10.99 3.35
C GLY A 135 4.13 -12.08 3.31
N GLY A 136 4.45 -13.27 2.80
CA GLY A 136 3.54 -14.41 2.83
C GLY A 136 3.22 -14.91 4.25
N LEU A 137 4.08 -14.64 5.21
CA LEU A 137 3.86 -14.95 6.62
C LEU A 137 3.01 -13.89 7.34
N GLY A 138 2.85 -12.71 6.75
CA GLY A 138 2.30 -11.54 7.42
C GLY A 138 3.19 -11.08 8.57
N TYR A 139 2.59 -10.42 9.56
CA TYR A 139 3.29 -10.00 10.78
C TYR A 139 2.40 -10.18 12.01
N PRO A 140 2.45 -11.35 12.67
CA PRO A 140 1.52 -11.70 13.75
C PRO A 140 1.69 -10.83 15.01
N ASP A 141 2.86 -10.24 15.25
CA ASP A 141 3.14 -9.45 16.45
C ASP A 141 2.28 -8.17 16.53
N HIS A 142 1.80 -7.65 15.38
CA HIS A 142 0.91 -6.50 15.34
C HIS A 142 -0.54 -6.87 14.98
N ALA A 143 -0.86 -8.17 14.84
CA ALA A 143 -2.22 -8.61 14.59
C ALA A 143 -3.12 -8.39 15.84
N PRO A 144 -4.46 -8.33 15.68
CA PRO A 144 -5.19 -8.47 14.44
C PRO A 144 -5.23 -7.19 13.61
N TYR A 145 -5.31 -7.34 12.27
CA TYR A 145 -5.43 -6.23 11.35
C TYR A 145 -6.87 -6.02 10.90
N ASP A 146 -7.28 -4.77 10.80
CA ASP A 146 -8.59 -4.40 10.27
C ASP A 146 -8.64 -4.49 8.75
N ARG A 147 -7.53 -4.20 8.10
CA ARG A 147 -7.38 -4.23 6.63
C ARG A 147 -6.01 -4.79 6.28
N MET A 148 -5.95 -5.45 5.13
CA MET A 148 -4.69 -5.85 4.50
C MET A 148 -4.66 -5.41 3.05
N ILE A 149 -3.50 -4.96 2.59
CA ILE A 149 -3.26 -4.59 1.20
C ILE A 149 -1.97 -5.23 0.72
N ALA A 150 -2.02 -5.91 -0.43
CA ALA A 150 -0.84 -6.36 -1.12
C ALA A 150 -0.60 -5.46 -2.33
N THR A 151 0.51 -4.74 -2.33
CA THR A 151 0.96 -3.89 -3.46
C THR A 151 1.85 -4.65 -4.43
N VAL A 152 2.14 -5.90 -4.09
CA VAL A 152 2.81 -6.91 -4.92
C VAL A 152 1.79 -7.94 -5.39
N SER A 153 2.16 -8.76 -6.40
CA SER A 153 1.28 -9.81 -6.96
C SER A 153 1.64 -11.17 -6.37
N PRO A 154 1.00 -11.60 -5.28
CA PRO A 154 1.20 -12.93 -4.75
C PRO A 154 0.55 -13.97 -5.67
N TRP A 155 1.12 -15.19 -5.69
CA TRP A 155 0.59 -16.31 -6.46
C TRP A 155 -0.75 -16.84 -5.91
N ASP A 156 -0.96 -16.67 -4.60
CA ASP A 156 -2.14 -17.08 -3.85
C ASP A 156 -2.27 -16.20 -2.62
N ILE A 157 -3.42 -16.28 -1.93
CA ILE A 157 -3.62 -15.58 -0.66
C ILE A 157 -3.21 -16.53 0.48
N PRO A 158 -2.08 -16.24 1.14
CA PRO A 158 -1.59 -17.10 2.19
C PRO A 158 -2.59 -17.29 3.35
N ALA A 159 -2.71 -18.52 3.85
CA ALA A 159 -3.59 -18.80 4.98
C ALA A 159 -3.23 -17.98 6.25
N GLN A 160 -1.98 -17.55 6.37
CA GLN A 160 -1.52 -16.71 7.48
C GLN A 160 -2.17 -15.33 7.49
N TRP A 161 -2.47 -14.75 6.31
CA TRP A 161 -3.15 -13.46 6.24
C TRP A 161 -4.56 -13.55 6.83
N TRP A 162 -5.29 -14.63 6.51
CA TRP A 162 -6.63 -14.86 7.06
C TRP A 162 -6.64 -14.98 8.59
N LYS A 163 -5.61 -15.61 9.17
CA LYS A 163 -5.49 -15.76 10.63
C LYS A 163 -5.23 -14.43 11.33
N GLN A 164 -4.59 -13.48 10.64
CA GLN A 164 -4.20 -12.18 11.18
C GLN A 164 -5.23 -11.09 10.92
N LEU A 165 -6.25 -11.34 10.09
CA LEU A 165 -7.37 -10.43 9.93
C LEU A 165 -8.28 -10.48 11.16
N ALA A 166 -8.70 -9.31 11.64
CA ALA A 166 -9.64 -9.19 12.72
C ALA A 166 -10.98 -9.85 12.35
N PRO A 167 -11.64 -10.55 13.26
CA PRO A 167 -12.99 -11.07 13.03
C PRO A 167 -13.94 -9.88 12.82
N GLY A 168 -14.71 -9.90 11.72
CA GLY A 168 -15.68 -8.86 11.42
C GLY A 168 -17.08 -9.25 11.84
N GLU A 169 -17.85 -8.31 12.37
CA GLU A 169 -19.30 -8.48 12.59
C GLU A 169 -20.09 -8.43 11.27
N THR A 170 -19.50 -7.90 10.21
CA THR A 170 -20.06 -7.88 8.85
C THR A 170 -19.10 -8.51 7.87
N ALA A 171 -19.64 -9.31 6.97
CA ALA A 171 -18.91 -10.00 5.93
C ALA A 171 -17.95 -9.06 5.19
N GLY A 172 -16.67 -9.38 5.22
CA GLY A 172 -15.75 -8.91 4.23
C GLY A 172 -14.88 -7.73 4.59
N ARG A 173 -13.71 -8.02 5.16
CA ARG A 173 -12.63 -7.02 5.19
C ARG A 173 -11.72 -7.24 4.00
N PRO A 174 -11.51 -6.25 3.14
CA PRO A 174 -10.82 -6.46 1.89
C PRO A 174 -9.32 -6.67 2.07
N VAL A 175 -8.79 -7.67 1.38
CA VAL A 175 -7.41 -7.70 0.95
C VAL A 175 -7.40 -7.15 -0.46
N ALA A 176 -6.86 -5.95 -0.66
CA ALA A 176 -6.71 -5.40 -2.00
C ALA A 176 -5.43 -5.95 -2.61
N VAL A 177 -5.53 -6.63 -3.75
CA VAL A 177 -4.40 -7.23 -4.46
C VAL A 177 -4.45 -6.76 -5.92
N PRO A 178 -3.40 -6.14 -6.47
CA PRO A 178 -3.32 -5.87 -7.88
C PRO A 178 -3.00 -7.18 -8.61
N CYS A 179 -3.96 -7.79 -9.27
CA CYS A 179 -3.73 -8.91 -10.17
C CYS A 179 -3.84 -8.43 -11.61
N GLN A 180 -2.75 -8.41 -12.31
CA GLN A 180 -2.52 -8.17 -13.75
C GLN A 180 -3.52 -7.31 -14.56
N VAL A 181 -4.56 -6.74 -14.03
CA VAL A 181 -5.54 -5.81 -14.59
C VAL A 181 -6.85 -5.77 -13.77
N SER A 182 -7.00 -6.65 -12.79
CA SER A 182 -8.22 -6.69 -11.96
C SER A 182 -7.84 -6.53 -10.49
N LEU A 183 -8.43 -5.53 -9.85
CA LEU A 183 -8.38 -5.40 -8.41
C LEU A 183 -9.33 -6.45 -7.81
N LEU A 184 -8.79 -7.35 -7.00
CA LEU A 184 -9.57 -8.32 -6.27
C LEU A 184 -9.66 -7.89 -4.81
N SER A 185 -10.87 -7.81 -4.27
CA SER A 185 -11.09 -7.75 -2.84
C SER A 185 -11.58 -9.10 -2.35
N PHE A 186 -10.97 -9.55 -1.25
CA PHE A 186 -11.37 -10.78 -0.60
C PHE A 186 -11.84 -10.46 0.81
N SER A 187 -12.89 -11.14 1.21
CA SER A 187 -13.42 -11.05 2.54
C SER A 187 -13.36 -12.42 3.22
N ARG A 188 -13.07 -12.43 4.49
CA ARG A 188 -13.09 -13.67 5.27
C ARG A 188 -14.52 -14.21 5.29
N PRO A 189 -14.79 -15.44 4.77
CA PRO A 189 -16.10 -16.07 4.93
C PRO A 189 -16.40 -16.20 6.43
N GLY A 190 -17.60 -15.82 6.83
CA GLY A 190 -18.03 -16.01 8.21
C GLY A 190 -17.94 -17.49 8.58
N TRP A 191 -17.16 -17.81 9.60
CA TRP A 191 -17.22 -19.11 10.26
C TRP A 191 -18.53 -19.13 11.05
N ARG A 192 -19.42 -20.03 10.69
CA ARG A 192 -20.52 -20.48 11.56
C ARG A 192 -20.00 -21.61 12.41
#